data_909eceedfae2517d4228b6b4c7fdd9b4
#
_entry.id   909eceedfae2517d4228b6b4c7fdd9b4
#
_cell.length_a   1.000
_cell.length_b   1.000
_cell.length_c   1.000
_cell.angle_alpha   90.00
_cell.angle_beta   90.00
_cell.angle_gamma   90.00
#
_symmetry.space_group_name_H-M   'P 1'
#
loop_
_entity.id
_entity.type
_entity.pdbx_description
1 polymer ?
#
loop_
_entity_poly.entity_id
_entity_poly.type
_entity_poly.pdbx_seq_one_letter_code
_entity_poly.pdbx_strand_id
1 'polypeptide(L)'
;MRELQHDVPSRVDGNDSKEFGDFSLISGGPLYQLWRRTGLAGDALQWAHRRVIVAVLVTWVPLLLLSMVDGRAWGGSVTLTFLKDVETHVRLLIAVPLLILAEVKVHRELPSILQCFVDRGLISPADRPRFDAAVASAVRLRNSVTAELLLIVLVYVVGILVIRRTQFALAMDSWYATMQGGRLQLTHAGWWGALVAMPVVQFLTVRWFFRFFVWGRFLWQVSRIRMNLEPAHPDCTAGLHFIALTERACR
;
A
#
# COMPACT_ATOMS: atom_id res chain seq x y z
N MET A 1 -39.58 50.79 -2.91
CA MET A 1 -38.80 49.73 -3.63
C MET A 1 -37.39 49.82 -3.11
N ARG A 2 -37.03 48.92 -2.19
CA ARG A 2 -35.66 48.71 -1.70
C ARG A 2 -35.22 47.38 -2.25
N GLU A 3 -34.29 47.37 -3.19
CA GLU A 3 -33.63 46.20 -3.70
C GLU A 3 -32.82 45.56 -2.57
N LEU A 4 -33.17 44.31 -2.24
CA LEU A 4 -32.37 43.44 -1.43
C LEU A 4 -31.24 42.86 -2.30
N GLN A 5 -30.10 43.49 -2.20
CA GLN A 5 -28.85 43.01 -2.79
C GLN A 5 -28.42 41.74 -2.04
N HIS A 6 -28.62 40.59 -2.66
CA HIS A 6 -28.08 39.31 -2.19
C HIS A 6 -26.54 39.37 -2.34
N ASP A 7 -25.89 39.50 -1.21
CA ASP A 7 -24.45 39.35 -1.09
C ASP A 7 -24.12 37.87 -1.34
N VAL A 8 -23.58 37.56 -2.50
CA VAL A 8 -23.00 36.26 -2.84
C VAL A 8 -21.64 36.19 -2.14
N PRO A 9 -21.40 35.24 -1.25
CA PRO A 9 -20.09 35.12 -0.62
C PRO A 9 -19.06 34.76 -1.69
N SER A 10 -18.11 35.67 -1.84
CA SER A 10 -16.96 35.63 -2.71
C SER A 10 -16.10 34.35 -2.50
N ARG A 11 -15.78 33.75 -3.67
CA ARG A 11 -14.57 32.95 -3.96
C ARG A 11 -13.87 32.33 -2.79
N VAL A 12 -14.05 31.01 -2.68
CA VAL A 12 -13.13 30.11 -1.97
C VAL A 12 -11.73 30.33 -2.56
N ASP A 13 -10.83 30.79 -1.72
CA ASP A 13 -9.45 31.11 -2.09
C ASP A 13 -8.77 29.89 -2.73
N GLY A 14 -8.20 30.07 -3.92
CA GLY A 14 -7.47 29.05 -4.68
C GLY A 14 -6.16 28.58 -4.04
N ASN A 15 -5.95 28.93 -2.77
CA ASN A 15 -4.82 28.49 -1.96
C ASN A 15 -5.09 27.15 -1.26
N ASP A 16 -6.36 26.85 -0.92
CA ASP A 16 -6.75 25.61 -0.24
C ASP A 16 -6.55 24.35 -1.12
N SER A 17 -6.77 24.48 -2.43
CA SER A 17 -6.56 23.38 -3.37
C SER A 17 -5.07 23.01 -3.55
N LYS A 18 -4.14 23.93 -3.31
CA LYS A 18 -2.68 23.66 -3.34
C LYS A 18 -2.20 22.96 -2.07
N GLU A 19 -2.78 23.27 -0.92
CA GLU A 19 -2.37 22.73 0.37
C GLU A 19 -2.71 21.23 0.49
N PHE A 20 -3.85 20.79 -0.10
CA PHE A 20 -4.21 19.38 -0.17
C PHE A 20 -3.57 18.65 -1.35
N GLY A 21 -3.11 19.33 -2.41
CA GLY A 21 -2.39 18.74 -3.53
C GLY A 21 -1.06 18.07 -3.11
N ASP A 22 -0.42 18.57 -2.04
CA ASP A 22 0.76 17.98 -1.44
C ASP A 22 0.47 16.81 -0.47
N PHE A 23 -0.81 16.50 -0.22
CA PHE A 23 -1.21 15.35 0.57
C PHE A 23 -1.08 14.05 -0.22
N SER A 24 0.15 13.70 -0.51
CA SER A 24 0.49 12.45 -1.18
C SER A 24 0.82 11.35 -0.16
N LEU A 25 0.01 10.29 -0.10
CA LEU A 25 0.33 9.10 0.70
C LEU A 25 1.56 8.31 0.20
N ILE A 26 2.19 8.73 -0.89
CA ILE A 26 3.34 8.05 -1.51
C ILE A 26 4.64 8.84 -1.35
N SER A 27 4.57 10.17 -1.19
CA SER A 27 5.73 11.07 -1.26
C SER A 27 6.51 11.17 0.05
N GLY A 28 6.71 10.08 0.78
CA GLY A 28 7.49 10.10 2.01
C GLY A 28 8.07 8.73 2.38
N GLY A 29 9.21 8.75 3.04
CA GLY A 29 9.93 7.58 3.48
C GLY A 29 11.23 7.31 2.72
N PRO A 30 12.19 6.59 3.32
CA PRO A 30 13.49 6.31 2.74
C PRO A 30 13.40 5.50 1.44
N LEU A 31 12.41 4.63 1.32
CA LEU A 31 12.17 3.84 0.12
C LEU A 31 11.73 4.70 -1.07
N TYR A 32 10.92 5.74 -0.83
CA TYR A 32 10.60 6.73 -1.84
C TYR A 32 11.81 7.54 -2.28
N GLN A 33 12.68 7.93 -1.33
CA GLN A 33 13.93 8.63 -1.64
C GLN A 33 14.89 7.76 -2.45
N LEU A 34 14.97 6.46 -2.14
CA LEU A 34 15.73 5.49 -2.92
C LEU A 34 15.18 5.40 -4.35
N TRP A 35 13.87 5.28 -4.51
CA TRP A 35 13.21 5.22 -5.81
C TRP A 35 13.34 6.51 -6.61
N ARG A 36 13.39 7.66 -5.93
CA ARG A 36 13.68 8.95 -6.58
C ARG A 36 15.11 9.01 -7.10
N ARG A 37 16.09 8.49 -6.34
CA ARG A 37 17.49 8.42 -6.76
C ARG A 37 17.73 7.44 -7.91
N THR A 38 16.96 6.38 -8.01
CA THR A 38 17.03 5.40 -9.10
C THR A 38 16.23 5.81 -10.35
N GLY A 39 15.67 7.03 -10.38
CA GLY A 39 14.84 7.50 -11.49
C GLY A 39 13.47 6.84 -11.58
N LEU A 40 13.03 6.12 -10.55
CA LEU A 40 11.74 5.42 -10.48
C LEU A 40 10.64 6.24 -9.77
N ALA A 41 10.90 7.51 -9.43
CA ALA A 41 9.96 8.45 -8.83
C ALA A 41 9.70 9.62 -9.77
N GLY A 42 8.81 9.45 -10.71
CA GLY A 42 8.22 10.48 -11.57
C GLY A 42 6.72 10.57 -11.34
N ASP A 43 5.99 11.21 -12.26
CA ASP A 43 4.51 11.26 -12.23
C ASP A 43 3.93 9.88 -11.95
N ALA A 44 3.16 9.78 -10.86
CA ALA A 44 2.82 8.53 -10.18
C ALA A 44 2.27 7.41 -11.09
N LEU A 45 1.78 7.76 -12.25
CA LEU A 45 1.21 6.81 -13.20
C LEU A 45 2.19 6.30 -14.26
N GLN A 46 3.06 7.17 -14.76
CA GLN A 46 4.01 6.77 -15.80
C GLN A 46 5.05 5.76 -15.27
N TRP A 47 5.26 5.77 -13.94
CA TRP A 47 6.26 4.93 -13.29
C TRP A 47 5.67 3.73 -12.54
N ALA A 48 4.33 3.65 -12.39
CA ALA A 48 3.70 2.50 -11.74
C ALA A 48 4.03 1.19 -12.47
N HIS A 49 3.92 1.17 -13.81
CA HIS A 49 4.24 -0.01 -14.60
C HIS A 49 5.73 -0.39 -14.50
N ARG A 50 6.65 0.61 -14.47
CA ARG A 50 8.09 0.33 -14.28
C ARG A 50 8.36 -0.30 -12.91
N ARG A 51 7.70 0.17 -11.85
CA ARG A 51 7.80 -0.43 -10.51
C ARG A 51 7.30 -1.86 -10.51
N VAL A 52 6.18 -2.13 -11.17
CA VAL A 52 5.64 -3.49 -11.35
C VAL A 52 6.65 -4.37 -12.07
N ILE A 53 7.16 -3.90 -13.22
CA ILE A 53 8.14 -4.65 -14.00
C ILE A 53 9.40 -4.96 -13.17
N VAL A 54 9.97 -3.97 -12.49
CA VAL A 54 11.17 -4.16 -11.64
C VAL A 54 10.87 -5.14 -10.51
N ALA A 55 9.73 -5.02 -9.83
CA ALA A 55 9.36 -5.93 -8.75
C ALA A 55 9.23 -7.38 -9.26
N VAL A 56 8.55 -7.59 -10.39
CA VAL A 56 8.40 -8.91 -11.01
C VAL A 56 9.77 -9.46 -11.48
N LEU A 57 10.58 -8.62 -12.14
CA LEU A 57 11.90 -9.03 -12.62
C LEU A 57 12.82 -9.44 -11.45
N VAL A 58 12.79 -8.73 -10.34
CA VAL A 58 13.62 -9.04 -9.16
C VAL A 58 13.10 -10.25 -8.38
N THR A 59 11.80 -10.46 -8.31
CA THR A 59 11.22 -11.54 -7.49
C THR A 59 11.03 -12.83 -8.27
N TRP A 60 10.50 -12.78 -9.49
CA TRP A 60 10.10 -13.98 -10.24
C TRP A 60 11.20 -14.50 -11.17
N VAL A 61 11.90 -13.64 -11.93
CA VAL A 61 12.90 -14.09 -12.94
C VAL A 61 14.06 -14.84 -12.30
N PRO A 62 14.68 -14.38 -11.20
CA PRO A 62 15.76 -15.16 -10.58
C PRO A 62 15.28 -16.52 -10.03
N LEU A 63 14.04 -16.60 -9.54
CA LEU A 63 13.47 -17.88 -9.10
C LEU A 63 13.37 -18.88 -10.27
N LEU A 64 12.89 -18.42 -11.42
CA LEU A 64 12.82 -19.23 -12.62
C LEU A 64 14.23 -19.71 -13.06
N LEU A 65 15.18 -18.78 -13.17
CA LEU A 65 16.54 -19.08 -13.61
C LEU A 65 17.25 -20.05 -12.64
N LEU A 66 17.17 -19.81 -11.33
CA LEU A 66 17.77 -20.67 -10.32
C LEU A 66 17.10 -22.04 -10.29
N SER A 67 15.77 -22.11 -10.45
CA SER A 67 15.06 -23.39 -10.57
C SER A 67 15.45 -24.16 -11.83
N MET A 68 15.79 -23.47 -12.93
CA MET A 68 16.33 -24.10 -14.14
C MET A 68 17.73 -24.67 -13.88
N VAL A 69 18.61 -23.91 -13.21
CA VAL A 69 19.96 -24.34 -12.85
C VAL A 69 19.91 -25.56 -11.93
N ASP A 70 18.99 -25.56 -10.97
CA ASP A 70 18.79 -26.70 -10.05
C ASP A 70 18.08 -27.91 -10.73
N GLY A 71 17.67 -27.81 -12.01
CA GLY A 71 16.95 -28.86 -12.76
C GLY A 71 15.53 -29.11 -12.26
N ARG A 72 14.91 -28.15 -11.56
CA ARG A 72 13.62 -28.28 -10.87
C ARG A 72 12.52 -27.35 -11.43
N ALA A 73 12.78 -26.73 -12.57
CA ALA A 73 11.82 -25.80 -13.19
C ALA A 73 10.55 -26.51 -13.67
N TRP A 74 10.65 -27.56 -14.49
CA TRP A 74 9.50 -28.25 -15.11
C TRP A 74 9.59 -29.77 -15.16
N GLY A 75 10.64 -30.39 -14.64
CA GLY A 75 10.83 -31.85 -14.65
C GLY A 75 11.66 -32.30 -13.46
N GLY A 76 11.82 -33.61 -13.35
CA GLY A 76 12.67 -34.23 -12.34
C GLY A 76 11.92 -35.07 -11.32
N SER A 77 12.66 -35.61 -10.33
CA SER A 77 12.15 -36.46 -9.25
C SER A 77 11.45 -35.71 -8.11
N VAL A 78 11.18 -34.39 -8.29
CA VAL A 78 10.60 -33.57 -7.23
C VAL A 78 9.08 -33.59 -7.27
N THR A 79 8.44 -33.60 -6.12
CA THR A 79 6.99 -33.64 -5.98
C THR A 79 6.34 -32.35 -6.50
N LEU A 80 6.98 -31.20 -6.28
CA LEU A 80 6.50 -29.90 -6.74
C LEU A 80 7.61 -29.19 -7.53
N THR A 81 7.39 -29.00 -8.83
CA THR A 81 8.27 -28.21 -9.72
C THR A 81 7.87 -26.73 -9.69
N PHE A 82 8.81 -25.81 -10.01
CA PHE A 82 8.57 -24.36 -9.97
C PHE A 82 7.36 -23.95 -10.84
N LEU A 83 7.27 -24.43 -12.08
CA LEU A 83 6.19 -24.06 -12.98
C LEU A 83 4.82 -24.60 -12.60
N LYS A 84 4.75 -25.65 -11.77
CA LYS A 84 3.49 -26.20 -11.23
C LYS A 84 3.06 -25.52 -9.94
N ASP A 85 3.90 -24.67 -9.35
CA ASP A 85 3.58 -23.94 -8.13
C ASP A 85 2.74 -22.70 -8.44
N VAL A 86 1.44 -22.92 -8.64
CA VAL A 86 0.46 -21.86 -8.95
C VAL A 86 0.45 -20.79 -7.87
N GLU A 87 0.63 -21.18 -6.60
CA GLU A 87 0.62 -20.24 -5.48
C GLU A 87 1.73 -19.20 -5.61
N THR A 88 2.95 -19.62 -5.90
CA THR A 88 4.08 -18.71 -6.13
C THR A 88 3.85 -17.79 -7.33
N HIS A 89 3.30 -18.32 -8.43
CA HIS A 89 3.00 -17.50 -9.62
C HIS A 89 1.92 -16.45 -9.36
N VAL A 90 0.79 -16.83 -8.75
CA VAL A 90 -0.30 -15.91 -8.39
C VAL A 90 0.24 -14.83 -7.44
N ARG A 91 1.05 -15.20 -6.45
CA ARG A 91 1.61 -14.27 -5.48
C ARG A 91 2.55 -13.25 -6.13
N LEU A 92 3.46 -13.68 -6.99
CA LEU A 92 4.48 -12.81 -7.58
C LEU A 92 4.00 -12.08 -8.84
N LEU A 93 3.19 -12.72 -9.70
CA LEU A 93 2.76 -12.14 -10.98
C LEU A 93 1.41 -11.42 -10.92
N ILE A 94 0.58 -11.70 -9.90
CA ILE A 94 -0.73 -11.07 -9.75
C ILE A 94 -0.78 -10.21 -8.49
N ALA A 95 -0.51 -10.76 -7.30
CA ALA A 95 -0.68 -10.02 -6.07
C ALA A 95 0.31 -8.84 -5.94
N VAL A 96 1.60 -9.02 -6.29
CA VAL A 96 2.58 -7.93 -6.26
C VAL A 96 2.21 -6.79 -7.20
N PRO A 97 1.90 -7.01 -8.49
CA PRO A 97 1.40 -5.96 -9.37
C PRO A 97 0.14 -5.26 -8.85
N LEU A 98 -0.85 -6.01 -8.37
CA LEU A 98 -2.08 -5.44 -7.84
C LEU A 98 -1.83 -4.55 -6.62
N LEU A 99 -0.98 -4.97 -5.68
CA LEU A 99 -0.63 -4.16 -4.51
C LEU A 99 0.06 -2.84 -4.91
N ILE A 100 0.95 -2.87 -5.92
CA ILE A 100 1.62 -1.68 -6.42
C ILE A 100 0.64 -0.75 -7.15
N LEU A 101 -0.23 -1.30 -8.01
CA LEU A 101 -1.22 -0.51 -8.75
C LEU A 101 -2.28 0.10 -7.84
N ALA A 102 -2.77 -0.66 -6.86
CA ALA A 102 -3.70 -0.17 -5.85
C ALA A 102 -3.10 0.99 -5.05
N GLU A 103 -1.79 0.97 -4.78
CA GLU A 103 -1.08 2.08 -4.15
C GLU A 103 -1.22 3.38 -4.93
N VAL A 104 -1.06 3.30 -6.25
CA VAL A 104 -1.20 4.46 -7.15
C VAL A 104 -2.64 4.98 -7.19
N LYS A 105 -3.62 4.07 -7.23
CA LYS A 105 -5.03 4.46 -7.21
C LYS A 105 -5.39 5.21 -5.92
N VAL A 106 -5.06 4.66 -4.76
CA VAL A 106 -5.31 5.31 -3.46
C VAL A 106 -4.64 6.69 -3.37
N HIS A 107 -3.42 6.82 -3.90
CA HIS A 107 -2.73 8.11 -3.90
C HIS A 107 -3.48 9.20 -4.66
N ARG A 108 -4.12 8.87 -5.77
CA ARG A 108 -4.87 9.83 -6.58
C ARG A 108 -6.19 10.25 -5.94
N GLU A 109 -6.84 9.33 -5.25
CA GLU A 109 -8.20 9.54 -4.75
C GLU A 109 -8.22 10.20 -3.36
N LEU A 110 -7.18 9.98 -2.55
CA LEU A 110 -7.15 10.47 -1.18
C LEU A 110 -7.23 12.00 -1.04
N PRO A 111 -6.54 12.84 -1.85
CA PRO A 111 -6.68 14.29 -1.79
C PRO A 111 -8.12 14.74 -2.04
N SER A 112 -8.80 14.15 -3.03
CA SER A 112 -10.20 14.45 -3.34
C SER A 112 -11.13 14.12 -2.18
N ILE A 113 -10.90 13.00 -1.48
CA ILE A 113 -11.68 12.63 -0.30
C ILE A 113 -11.49 13.68 0.80
N LEU A 114 -10.28 14.14 1.06
CA LEU A 114 -10.01 15.15 2.09
C LEU A 114 -10.65 16.50 1.73
N GLN A 115 -10.61 16.89 0.46
CA GLN A 115 -11.30 18.10 -0.02
C GLN A 115 -12.81 18.00 0.18
N CYS A 116 -13.44 16.84 -0.07
CA CYS A 116 -14.87 16.66 0.15
C CYS A 116 -15.31 16.91 1.60
N PHE A 117 -14.48 16.61 2.60
CA PHE A 117 -14.79 16.93 4.01
C PHE A 117 -14.95 18.45 4.22
N VAL A 118 -14.18 19.23 3.49
CA VAL A 118 -14.15 20.68 3.59
C VAL A 118 -15.24 21.32 2.72
N ASP A 119 -15.32 20.92 1.44
CA ASP A 119 -16.24 21.52 0.46
C ASP A 119 -17.71 21.29 0.82
N ARG A 120 -18.01 20.16 1.45
CA ARG A 120 -19.36 19.84 1.93
C ARG A 120 -19.72 20.50 3.27
N GLY A 121 -18.84 21.33 3.83
CA GLY A 121 -19.10 22.02 5.10
C GLY A 121 -19.29 21.08 6.29
N LEU A 122 -18.82 19.83 6.18
CA LEU A 122 -18.92 18.84 7.28
C LEU A 122 -18.11 19.27 8.50
N ILE A 123 -17.09 20.09 8.30
CA ILE A 123 -16.22 20.60 9.36
C ILE A 123 -16.49 22.08 9.56
N SER A 124 -16.87 22.44 10.79
CA SER A 124 -17.07 23.83 11.17
C SER A 124 -15.75 24.62 11.02
N PRO A 125 -15.79 25.91 10.59
CA PRO A 125 -14.61 26.76 10.56
C PRO A 125 -13.84 26.81 11.88
N ALA A 126 -14.55 26.71 13.02
CA ALA A 126 -13.95 26.68 14.35
C ALA A 126 -13.13 25.39 14.63
N ASP A 127 -13.52 24.26 14.02
CA ASP A 127 -12.86 22.98 14.19
C ASP A 127 -11.85 22.64 13.07
N ARG A 128 -11.74 23.51 12.06
CA ARG A 128 -10.78 23.38 10.94
C ARG A 128 -9.35 23.14 11.42
N PRO A 129 -8.78 23.86 12.41
CA PRO A 129 -7.43 23.64 12.88
C PRO A 129 -7.21 22.25 13.48
N ARG A 130 -8.26 21.65 14.09
CA ARG A 130 -8.20 20.29 14.62
C ARG A 130 -8.17 19.24 13.51
N PHE A 131 -8.93 19.46 12.45
CA PHE A 131 -8.91 18.60 11.29
C PHE A 131 -7.52 18.65 10.60
N ASP A 132 -6.97 19.82 10.36
CA ASP A 132 -5.65 20.01 9.76
C ASP A 132 -4.54 19.38 10.62
N ALA A 133 -4.66 19.46 11.95
CA ALA A 133 -3.75 18.77 12.87
C ALA A 133 -3.86 17.24 12.77
N ALA A 134 -5.07 16.68 12.58
CA ALA A 134 -5.28 15.25 12.35
C ALA A 134 -4.66 14.80 11.02
N VAL A 135 -4.86 15.56 9.93
CA VAL A 135 -4.24 15.35 8.63
C VAL A 135 -2.71 15.38 8.76
N ALA A 136 -2.14 16.41 9.37
CA ALA A 136 -0.70 16.55 9.58
C ALA A 136 -0.12 15.40 10.44
N SER A 137 -0.86 14.92 11.45
CA SER A 137 -0.47 13.76 12.25
C SER A 137 -0.43 12.47 11.43
N ALA A 138 -1.42 12.24 10.56
CA ALA A 138 -1.46 11.09 9.66
C ALA A 138 -0.30 11.12 8.66
N VAL A 139 0.00 12.30 8.08
CA VAL A 139 1.15 12.49 7.17
C VAL A 139 2.47 12.21 7.86
N ARG A 140 2.69 12.76 9.06
CA ARG A 140 3.92 12.52 9.83
C ARG A 140 4.11 11.04 10.15
N LEU A 141 3.07 10.34 10.59
CA LEU A 141 3.15 8.91 10.89
C LEU A 141 3.48 8.09 9.65
N ARG A 142 2.85 8.41 8.52
CA ARG A 142 3.12 7.77 7.24
C ARG A 142 4.56 7.99 6.75
N ASN A 143 5.10 9.20 6.91
CA ASN A 143 6.44 9.57 6.45
C ASN A 143 7.54 9.18 7.47
N SER A 144 7.17 8.49 8.54
CA SER A 144 8.11 8.09 9.57
C SER A 144 9.07 7.03 9.06
N VAL A 145 10.35 7.38 8.96
CA VAL A 145 11.46 6.45 8.66
C VAL A 145 11.51 5.31 9.67
N THR A 146 11.27 5.63 10.94
CA THR A 146 11.24 4.63 12.02
C THR A 146 10.15 3.59 11.78
N ALA A 147 8.96 4.01 11.36
CA ALA A 147 7.88 3.06 11.04
C ALA A 147 8.29 2.15 9.88
N GLU A 148 8.88 2.68 8.81
CA GLU A 148 9.31 1.88 7.66
C GLU A 148 10.42 0.87 8.03
N LEU A 149 11.40 1.29 8.84
CA LEU A 149 12.43 0.39 9.35
C LEU A 149 11.84 -0.71 10.25
N LEU A 150 10.89 -0.37 11.12
CA LEU A 150 10.20 -1.37 11.96
C LEU A 150 9.43 -2.38 11.10
N LEU A 151 8.78 -1.95 10.02
CA LEU A 151 8.10 -2.87 9.09
C LEU A 151 9.10 -3.82 8.41
N ILE A 152 10.26 -3.32 8.00
CA ILE A 152 11.32 -4.16 7.40
C ILE A 152 11.81 -5.19 8.43
N VAL A 153 12.14 -4.75 9.65
CA VAL A 153 12.57 -5.65 10.73
C VAL A 153 11.49 -6.70 11.02
N LEU A 154 10.22 -6.29 11.12
CA LEU A 154 9.08 -7.18 11.34
C LEU A 154 9.01 -8.26 10.25
N VAL A 155 9.14 -7.88 8.98
CA VAL A 155 9.11 -8.81 7.84
C VAL A 155 10.21 -9.86 7.95
N TYR A 156 11.44 -9.46 8.25
CA TYR A 156 12.54 -10.40 8.38
C TYR A 156 12.41 -11.28 9.63
N VAL A 157 11.97 -10.73 10.77
CA VAL A 157 11.72 -11.51 12.00
C VAL A 157 10.64 -12.56 11.75
N VAL A 158 9.50 -12.16 11.16
CA VAL A 158 8.42 -13.10 10.82
C VAL A 158 8.89 -14.12 9.79
N GLY A 159 9.63 -13.69 8.75
CA GLY A 159 10.20 -14.57 7.74
C GLY A 159 11.10 -15.66 8.34
N ILE A 160 12.02 -15.27 9.22
CA ILE A 160 12.92 -16.23 9.92
C ILE A 160 12.12 -17.18 10.80
N LEU A 161 11.11 -16.69 11.55
CA LEU A 161 10.26 -17.52 12.40
C LEU A 161 9.44 -18.53 11.56
N VAL A 162 8.91 -18.09 10.42
CA VAL A 162 8.17 -18.97 9.50
C VAL A 162 9.10 -20.02 8.91
N ILE A 163 10.28 -19.65 8.42
CA ILE A 163 11.26 -20.59 7.87
C ILE A 163 11.64 -21.65 8.93
N ARG A 164 11.89 -21.23 10.17
CA ARG A 164 12.19 -22.17 11.25
C ARG A 164 11.05 -23.15 11.52
N ARG A 165 9.79 -22.66 11.49
CA ARG A 165 8.62 -23.53 11.74
C ARG A 165 8.33 -24.47 10.57
N THR A 166 8.47 -24.02 9.33
CA THR A 166 8.19 -24.83 8.13
C THR A 166 9.25 -25.91 7.90
N GLN A 167 10.48 -25.73 8.38
CA GLN A 167 11.50 -26.78 8.35
C GLN A 167 11.07 -28.06 9.11
N PHE A 168 10.16 -27.94 10.08
CA PHE A 168 9.61 -29.05 10.81
C PHE A 168 8.35 -29.68 10.21
N ALA A 169 7.65 -28.96 9.29
CA ALA A 169 6.32 -29.35 8.82
C ALA A 169 6.27 -29.96 7.40
N LEU A 170 7.25 -29.72 6.53
CA LEU A 170 7.22 -30.10 5.12
C LEU A 170 8.42 -30.97 4.76
N ALA A 171 8.27 -32.28 4.97
CA ALA A 171 9.25 -33.34 4.57
C ALA A 171 9.04 -33.74 3.09
N MET A 172 8.88 -32.78 2.16
CA MET A 172 8.71 -33.07 0.73
C MET A 172 9.77 -32.38 -0.13
N ASP A 173 10.32 -33.12 -1.08
CA ASP A 173 11.20 -32.55 -2.11
C ASP A 173 10.41 -31.62 -3.03
N SER A 174 10.87 -30.39 -3.14
CA SER A 174 10.26 -29.33 -3.93
C SER A 174 11.31 -28.51 -4.70
N TRP A 175 10.86 -27.58 -5.52
CA TRP A 175 11.76 -26.67 -6.23
C TRP A 175 12.60 -25.79 -5.29
N TYR A 176 12.09 -25.48 -4.09
CA TYR A 176 12.74 -24.59 -3.11
C TYR A 176 13.49 -25.34 -2.01
N ALA A 177 13.23 -26.64 -1.80
CA ALA A 177 13.85 -27.40 -0.74
C ALA A 177 14.06 -28.87 -1.13
N THR A 178 15.11 -29.50 -0.61
CA THR A 178 15.45 -30.91 -0.82
C THR A 178 15.78 -31.58 0.50
N MET A 179 15.49 -32.87 0.58
CA MET A 179 15.87 -33.70 1.72
C MET A 179 17.26 -34.31 1.48
N GLN A 180 18.28 -33.88 2.23
CA GLN A 180 19.61 -34.47 2.21
C GLN A 180 19.99 -34.95 3.62
N GLY A 181 20.28 -36.23 3.76
CA GLY A 181 20.68 -36.81 5.04
C GLY A 181 19.63 -36.64 6.16
N GLY A 182 18.34 -36.66 5.85
CA GLY A 182 17.25 -36.47 6.82
C GLY A 182 17.06 -35.00 7.29
N ARG A 183 17.74 -34.05 6.65
CA ARG A 183 17.58 -32.61 6.92
C ARG A 183 17.08 -31.88 5.66
N LEU A 184 16.14 -30.96 5.88
CA LEU A 184 15.67 -30.11 4.81
C LEU A 184 16.74 -29.04 4.50
N GLN A 185 17.19 -28.99 3.25
CA GLN A 185 18.11 -27.97 2.76
C GLN A 185 17.43 -27.14 1.67
N LEU A 186 17.59 -25.81 1.75
CA LEU A 186 17.07 -24.91 0.72
C LEU A 186 17.95 -25.03 -0.53
N THR A 187 17.29 -25.07 -1.70
CA THR A 187 17.95 -24.95 -3.00
C THR A 187 18.44 -23.52 -3.24
N HIS A 188 19.17 -23.24 -4.32
CA HIS A 188 19.53 -21.87 -4.69
C HIS A 188 18.30 -21.00 -4.91
N ALA A 189 17.27 -21.53 -5.59
CA ALA A 189 15.99 -20.89 -5.76
C ALA A 189 15.27 -20.67 -4.42
N GLY A 190 15.34 -21.65 -3.50
CA GLY A 190 14.77 -21.55 -2.15
C GLY A 190 15.41 -20.43 -1.33
N TRP A 191 16.72 -20.25 -1.39
CA TRP A 191 17.40 -19.15 -0.71
C TRP A 191 16.98 -17.78 -1.26
N TRP A 192 16.91 -17.62 -2.59
CA TRP A 192 16.42 -16.39 -3.19
C TRP A 192 14.97 -16.11 -2.80
N GLY A 193 14.13 -17.13 -2.84
CA GLY A 193 12.74 -17.06 -2.40
C GLY A 193 12.61 -16.55 -0.97
N ALA A 194 13.39 -17.14 -0.06
CA ALA A 194 13.35 -16.81 1.37
C ALA A 194 13.92 -15.42 1.70
N LEU A 195 14.99 -15.00 1.02
CA LEU A 195 15.70 -13.74 1.36
C LEU A 195 15.22 -12.54 0.57
N VAL A 196 14.63 -12.73 -0.63
CA VAL A 196 14.25 -11.65 -1.52
C VAL A 196 12.76 -11.69 -1.86
N ALA A 197 12.29 -12.75 -2.53
CA ALA A 197 10.94 -12.77 -3.08
C ALA A 197 9.87 -12.71 -2.00
N MET A 198 9.96 -13.56 -0.96
CA MET A 198 8.98 -13.54 0.15
C MET A 198 9.03 -12.27 1.00
N PRO A 199 10.20 -11.74 1.41
CA PRO A 199 10.27 -10.46 2.09
C PRO A 199 9.66 -9.30 1.29
N VAL A 200 9.83 -9.25 -0.03
CA VAL A 200 9.20 -8.21 -0.86
C VAL A 200 7.67 -8.31 -0.80
N VAL A 201 7.10 -9.50 -0.96
CA VAL A 201 5.64 -9.73 -0.86
C VAL A 201 5.12 -9.36 0.52
N GLN A 202 5.78 -9.85 1.56
CA GLN A 202 5.41 -9.58 2.95
C GLN A 202 5.50 -8.08 3.27
N PHE A 203 6.57 -7.42 2.83
CA PHE A 203 6.73 -5.98 3.02
C PHE A 203 5.60 -5.18 2.35
N LEU A 204 5.27 -5.47 1.09
CA LEU A 204 4.16 -4.82 0.42
C LEU A 204 2.84 -5.05 1.17
N THR A 205 2.59 -6.26 1.64
CA THR A 205 1.37 -6.61 2.39
C THR A 205 1.31 -5.88 3.73
N VAL A 206 2.38 -5.93 4.54
CA VAL A 206 2.44 -5.27 5.86
C VAL A 206 2.37 -3.76 5.71
N ARG A 207 2.97 -3.19 4.67
CA ARG A 207 2.86 -1.77 4.34
C ARG A 207 1.41 -1.36 4.04
N TRP A 208 0.63 -2.22 3.39
CA TRP A 208 -0.81 -2.00 3.20
C TRP A 208 -1.58 -1.99 4.52
N PHE A 209 -1.32 -2.95 5.42
CA PHE A 209 -1.92 -2.95 6.76
C PHE A 209 -1.55 -1.69 7.56
N PHE A 210 -0.31 -1.25 7.46
CA PHE A 210 0.11 0.00 8.10
C PHE A 210 -0.65 1.22 7.55
N ARG A 211 -0.91 1.28 6.25
CA ARG A 211 -1.74 2.35 5.65
C ARG A 211 -3.19 2.30 6.12
N PHE A 212 -3.78 1.12 6.21
CA PHE A 212 -5.11 0.97 6.79
C PHE A 212 -5.14 1.42 8.25
N PHE A 213 -4.10 1.13 9.02
CA PHE A 213 -3.97 1.62 10.39
C PHE A 213 -3.89 3.15 10.45
N VAL A 214 -3.05 3.79 9.62
CA VAL A 214 -2.94 5.25 9.55
C VAL A 214 -4.28 5.88 9.17
N TRP A 215 -4.97 5.32 8.18
CA TRP A 215 -6.29 5.77 7.75
C TRP A 215 -7.35 5.60 8.83
N GLY A 216 -7.42 4.44 9.46
CA GLY A 216 -8.35 4.19 10.57
C GLY A 216 -8.11 5.13 11.76
N ARG A 217 -6.84 5.38 12.11
CA ARG A 217 -6.48 6.37 13.13
C ARG A 217 -6.91 7.79 12.75
N PHE A 218 -6.71 8.19 11.50
CA PHE A 218 -7.18 9.48 11.00
C PHE A 218 -8.70 9.59 11.14
N LEU A 219 -9.46 8.61 10.66
CA LEU A 219 -10.93 8.60 10.79
C LEU A 219 -11.37 8.63 12.24
N TRP A 220 -10.68 7.92 13.13
CA TRP A 220 -10.96 7.95 14.56
C TRP A 220 -10.70 9.35 15.19
N GLN A 221 -9.65 10.06 14.74
CA GLN A 221 -9.42 11.45 15.17
C GLN A 221 -10.50 12.39 14.65
N VAL A 222 -10.89 12.25 13.38
CA VAL A 222 -11.94 13.06 12.74
C VAL A 222 -13.30 12.81 13.40
N SER A 223 -13.63 11.57 13.78
CA SER A 223 -14.90 11.24 14.45
C SER A 223 -15.06 11.92 15.83
N ARG A 224 -13.97 12.42 16.41
CA ARG A 224 -14.00 13.19 17.66
C ARG A 224 -14.18 14.71 17.47
N ILE A 225 -14.18 15.16 16.23
CA ILE A 225 -14.47 16.55 15.85
C ILE A 225 -15.98 16.68 15.70
N ARG A 226 -16.54 17.81 16.09
CA ARG A 226 -17.96 18.07 15.86
C ARG A 226 -18.19 18.28 14.36
N MET A 227 -18.80 17.28 13.74
CA MET A 227 -19.16 17.34 12.34
C MET A 227 -20.62 17.81 12.17
N ASN A 228 -20.86 18.68 11.18
CA ASN A 228 -22.20 19.07 10.77
C ASN A 228 -22.78 17.95 9.88
N LEU A 229 -23.25 16.87 10.52
CA LEU A 229 -23.89 15.78 9.81
C LEU A 229 -25.36 16.12 9.57
N GLU A 230 -25.82 15.92 8.34
CA GLU A 230 -27.22 16.15 7.95
C GLU A 230 -27.98 14.82 7.95
N PRO A 231 -28.76 14.52 9.02
CA PRO A 231 -29.43 13.22 9.15
C PRO A 231 -30.43 12.89 8.03
N ALA A 232 -30.98 13.96 7.39
CA ALA A 232 -31.93 13.84 6.31
C ALA A 232 -31.28 13.79 4.90
N HIS A 233 -29.94 13.64 4.82
CA HIS A 233 -29.24 13.59 3.53
C HIS A 233 -29.69 12.35 2.73
N PRO A 234 -29.97 12.50 1.42
CA PRO A 234 -30.51 11.42 0.58
C PRO A 234 -29.56 10.22 0.38
N ASP A 235 -28.30 10.34 0.77
CA ASP A 235 -27.32 9.24 0.70
C ASP A 235 -27.44 8.22 1.84
N CYS A 236 -28.40 8.40 2.76
CA CYS A 236 -28.61 7.55 3.95
C CYS A 236 -27.38 7.38 4.87
N THR A 237 -26.32 8.17 4.67
CA THR A 237 -25.07 8.13 5.44
C THR A 237 -24.69 9.49 6.00
N ALA A 238 -25.67 10.39 6.16
CA ALA A 238 -25.50 11.73 6.70
C ALA A 238 -24.44 12.58 5.94
N GLY A 239 -24.29 12.36 4.63
CA GLY A 239 -23.32 13.05 3.78
C GLY A 239 -21.95 12.38 3.70
N LEU A 240 -21.73 11.22 4.34
CA LEU A 240 -20.43 10.54 4.39
C LEU A 240 -20.25 9.46 3.31
N HIS A 241 -21.21 9.29 2.39
CA HIS A 241 -21.17 8.26 1.36
C HIS A 241 -19.91 8.30 0.47
N PHE A 242 -19.30 9.48 0.29
CA PHE A 242 -18.08 9.67 -0.48
C PHE A 242 -16.87 8.90 0.08
N ILE A 243 -16.88 8.53 1.38
CA ILE A 243 -15.81 7.71 1.97
C ILE A 243 -15.81 6.29 1.37
N ALA A 244 -16.99 5.78 0.99
CA ALA A 244 -17.14 4.46 0.37
C ALA A 244 -17.01 4.50 -1.16
N LEU A 245 -17.34 5.63 -1.80
CA LEU A 245 -17.37 5.79 -3.26
C LEU A 245 -16.34 6.85 -3.70
N THR A 246 -15.12 6.42 -3.86
CA THR A 246 -13.97 7.29 -4.18
C THR A 246 -14.03 8.00 -5.53
N GLU A 247 -14.84 7.58 -6.47
CA GLU A 247 -14.74 8.05 -7.86
C GLU A 247 -15.84 9.04 -8.31
N ARG A 248 -16.96 9.14 -7.60
CA ARG A 248 -18.15 9.90 -8.07
C ARG A 248 -18.70 10.96 -7.14
N ALA A 249 -18.13 11.12 -5.96
CA ALA A 249 -18.77 11.86 -4.88
C ALA A 249 -18.52 13.37 -4.86
N CYS A 250 -17.52 13.85 -5.61
CA CYS A 250 -17.11 15.26 -5.63
C CYS A 250 -17.21 15.91 -7.03
N ARG A 251 -18.02 15.32 -7.94
CA ARG A 251 -18.39 15.97 -9.19
C ARG A 251 -19.79 16.52 -9.11
#